data_7d2d9273ca341ac949388e2d71b51d0c
#
_entry.id   7d2d9273ca341ac949388e2d71b51d0c
#
_cell.length_a   1.000
_cell.length_b   1.000
_cell.length_c   1.000
_cell.angle_alpha   90.00
_cell.angle_beta   90.00
_cell.angle_gamma   90.00
#
_symmetry.space_group_name_H-M   'P 1'
#
loop_
_entity.id
_entity.type
_entity.pdbx_description
1 polymer ?
#
loop_
_entity_poly.entity_id
_entity_poly.type
_entity_poly.pdbx_seq_one_letter_code
_entity_poly.pdbx_strand_id
1 'polypeptide(L)'
;FKLPKFKMRDIDDIEELKINYTLETIAELKAKLKAEEEGPHGYKETNYQTIKEIFNESVEKFADRPFIYEKFNRKEGFKGITYGQFGEDVMNLGEGLSKAFKLKGEKIMIIGETTYPWYVSYMAMLCGVGVAVPTDKELPDNELENLVKRSDAAAIIYSPKKKDQIKKIANKCPGVKYFIEMKSDHKIDGRFVGMDFV
;
A
#
# COMPACT_ATOMS: atom_id res chain seq x y z
N PHE A 1 3.84 1.39 -25.04
CA PHE A 1 4.86 0.62 -25.76
C PHE A 1 4.35 -0.80 -25.94
N LYS A 2 3.99 -1.21 -27.18
CA LYS A 2 3.71 -2.61 -27.49
C LYS A 2 5.06 -3.25 -27.82
N LEU A 3 5.48 -4.21 -27.01
CA LEU A 3 6.58 -5.10 -27.36
C LEU A 3 6.24 -5.82 -28.67
N PRO A 4 7.14 -5.88 -29.64
CA PRO A 4 6.92 -6.65 -30.86
C PRO A 4 6.75 -8.12 -30.50
N LYS A 5 5.67 -8.73 -31.00
CA LYS A 5 5.47 -10.18 -30.89
C LYS A 5 6.57 -10.87 -31.68
N PHE A 6 7.51 -11.50 -30.99
CA PHE A 6 8.46 -12.41 -31.58
C PHE A 6 7.68 -13.61 -32.13
N LYS A 7 7.53 -13.72 -33.44
CA LYS A 7 7.20 -14.97 -34.11
C LYS A 7 8.52 -15.74 -34.20
N MET A 8 8.63 -16.89 -33.57
CA MET A 8 9.68 -17.86 -33.92
C MET A 8 9.55 -18.16 -35.41
N ARG A 9 10.53 -17.73 -36.20
CA ARG A 9 10.73 -18.09 -37.58
C ARG A 9 11.49 -19.43 -37.64
N ASP A 10 11.32 -20.16 -38.71
CA ASP A 10 11.92 -21.47 -38.91
C ASP A 10 13.46 -21.45 -38.79
N ILE A 11 14.03 -22.62 -38.49
CA ILE A 11 15.46 -22.83 -38.15
C ILE A 11 16.40 -22.30 -39.27
N ASP A 12 15.93 -22.26 -40.49
CA ASP A 12 16.69 -21.76 -41.67
C ASP A 12 16.94 -20.25 -41.63
N ASP A 13 16.05 -19.47 -40.99
CA ASP A 13 16.24 -18.02 -40.80
C ASP A 13 17.33 -17.68 -39.75
N ILE A 14 17.73 -18.64 -38.92
CA ILE A 14 18.73 -18.43 -37.85
C ILE A 14 20.16 -18.50 -38.44
N GLU A 15 20.39 -19.24 -39.51
CA GLU A 15 21.71 -19.29 -40.16
C GLU A 15 22.00 -18.02 -40.94
N GLU A 16 21.01 -17.41 -41.56
CA GLU A 16 21.16 -16.11 -42.24
C GLU A 16 21.44 -14.96 -41.26
N LEU A 17 20.87 -15.02 -40.05
CA LEU A 17 21.16 -14.06 -38.98
C LEU A 17 22.57 -14.17 -38.40
N LYS A 18 23.22 -15.33 -38.50
CA LYS A 18 24.57 -15.55 -37.96
C LYS A 18 25.69 -14.92 -38.81
N ILE A 19 25.41 -14.56 -40.05
CA ILE A 19 26.47 -14.22 -41.01
C ILE A 19 26.80 -12.72 -41.06
N ASN A 20 26.01 -11.82 -40.48
CA ASN A 20 26.18 -10.38 -40.61
C ASN A 20 26.53 -9.58 -39.36
N TYR A 21 26.88 -10.23 -38.26
CA TYR A 21 27.43 -9.51 -37.10
C TYR A 21 28.95 -9.40 -37.22
N THR A 22 29.43 -8.26 -37.67
CA THR A 22 30.86 -7.91 -37.61
C THR A 22 31.27 -7.77 -36.12
N LEU A 23 32.56 -7.92 -35.84
CA LEU A 23 33.08 -7.70 -34.46
C LEU A 23 32.73 -6.31 -33.89
N GLU A 24 32.59 -5.30 -34.78
CA GLU A 24 32.13 -3.95 -34.42
C GLU A 24 30.68 -3.95 -33.92
N THR A 25 29.78 -4.66 -34.63
CA THR A 25 28.35 -4.77 -34.23
C THR A 25 28.19 -5.49 -32.90
N ILE A 26 29.03 -6.49 -32.62
CA ILE A 26 29.04 -7.20 -31.33
C ILE A 26 29.56 -6.26 -30.22
N ALA A 27 30.57 -5.45 -30.50
CA ALA A 27 31.08 -4.46 -29.56
C ALA A 27 30.07 -3.36 -29.25
N GLU A 28 29.35 -2.87 -30.27
CA GLU A 28 28.26 -1.90 -30.09
C GLU A 28 27.07 -2.47 -29.30
N LEU A 29 26.68 -3.72 -29.57
CA LEU A 29 25.64 -4.40 -28.81
C LEU A 29 26.04 -4.63 -27.35
N LYS A 30 27.30 -5.03 -27.12
CA LYS A 30 27.83 -5.15 -25.74
C LYS A 30 27.91 -3.81 -25.02
N ALA A 31 28.29 -2.73 -25.74
CA ALA A 31 28.30 -1.39 -25.20
C ALA A 31 26.87 -0.88 -24.87
N LYS A 32 25.88 -1.17 -25.73
CA LYS A 32 24.47 -0.87 -25.46
C LYS A 32 23.90 -1.65 -24.30
N LEU A 33 24.15 -2.96 -24.23
CA LEU A 33 23.75 -3.79 -23.09
C LEU A 33 24.38 -3.31 -21.78
N LYS A 34 25.68 -2.96 -21.81
CA LYS A 34 26.36 -2.40 -20.66
C LYS A 34 25.81 -1.03 -20.27
N ALA A 35 25.48 -0.18 -21.25
CA ALA A 35 24.85 1.12 -20.99
C ALA A 35 23.39 0.97 -20.50
N GLU A 36 22.67 -0.10 -20.87
CA GLU A 36 21.37 -0.44 -20.31
C GLU A 36 21.49 -1.01 -18.90
N GLU A 37 22.54 -1.79 -18.58
CA GLU A 37 22.86 -2.24 -17.24
C GLU A 37 23.36 -1.09 -16.33
N GLU A 38 24.10 -0.13 -16.89
CA GLU A 38 24.61 1.08 -16.21
C GLU A 38 23.68 2.29 -16.40
N GLY A 39 22.56 2.12 -17.13
CA GLY A 39 21.60 3.18 -17.44
C GLY A 39 20.90 3.76 -16.22
N PRO A 40 20.10 4.83 -16.37
CA PRO A 40 19.47 5.56 -15.28
C PRO A 40 18.49 4.72 -14.42
N HIS A 41 18.34 3.44 -14.71
CA HIS A 41 17.56 2.46 -13.95
C HIS A 41 18.39 1.53 -13.07
N GLY A 42 19.71 1.66 -13.07
CA GLY A 42 20.55 1.06 -12.07
C GLY A 42 20.28 1.72 -10.72
N TYR A 43 19.25 1.25 -10.01
CA TYR A 43 19.03 1.66 -8.63
C TYR A 43 20.28 1.23 -7.83
N LYS A 44 20.98 2.21 -7.26
CA LYS A 44 21.99 1.90 -6.26
C LYS A 44 21.27 1.13 -5.15
N GLU A 45 21.76 -0.05 -4.81
CA GLU A 45 21.27 -0.76 -3.64
C GLU A 45 21.41 0.18 -2.44
N THR A 46 20.28 0.49 -1.83
CA THR A 46 20.23 1.30 -0.61
C THR A 46 19.87 0.37 0.54
N ASN A 47 20.75 0.28 1.53
CA ASN A 47 20.50 -0.54 2.71
C ASN A 47 19.58 0.21 3.69
N TYR A 48 18.28 0.08 3.48
CA TYR A 48 17.29 0.57 4.43
C TYR A 48 17.17 -0.38 5.63
N GLN A 49 17.09 0.19 6.82
CA GLN A 49 16.87 -0.56 8.05
C GLN A 49 15.38 -0.75 8.35
N THR A 50 14.55 0.14 7.86
CA THR A 50 13.10 0.16 8.15
C THR A 50 12.28 0.51 6.90
N ILE A 51 11.02 0.05 6.89
CA ILE A 51 10.04 0.46 5.86
C ILE A 51 9.80 1.97 5.91
N LYS A 52 9.87 2.57 7.09
CA LYS A 52 9.73 4.02 7.27
C LYS A 52 10.78 4.82 6.49
N GLU A 53 12.03 4.35 6.44
CA GLU A 53 13.10 5.00 5.67
C GLU A 53 12.80 4.97 4.18
N ILE A 54 12.40 3.80 3.64
CA ILE A 54 12.00 3.66 2.24
C ILE A 54 10.81 4.57 1.92
N PHE A 55 9.82 4.59 2.82
CA PHE A 55 8.63 5.41 2.65
C PHE A 55 8.97 6.89 2.60
N ASN A 56 9.74 7.40 3.57
CA ASN A 56 10.12 8.80 3.63
C ASN A 56 10.93 9.23 2.40
N GLU A 57 11.91 8.44 1.96
CA GLU A 57 12.67 8.74 0.74
C GLU A 57 11.77 8.74 -0.50
N SER A 58 10.83 7.79 -0.59
CA SER A 58 9.88 7.72 -1.70
C SER A 58 8.96 8.95 -1.75
N VAL A 59 8.46 9.39 -0.59
CA VAL A 59 7.62 10.59 -0.47
C VAL A 59 8.40 11.83 -0.87
N GLU A 60 9.64 11.99 -0.41
CA GLU A 60 10.50 13.12 -0.75
C GLU A 60 10.86 13.13 -2.24
N LYS A 61 11.32 12.01 -2.76
CA LYS A 61 11.82 11.88 -4.14
C LYS A 61 10.73 12.00 -5.19
N PHE A 62 9.50 11.56 -4.89
CA PHE A 62 8.39 11.47 -5.82
C PHE A 62 7.18 12.33 -5.41
N ALA A 63 7.37 13.35 -4.55
CA ALA A 63 6.31 14.15 -3.93
C ALA A 63 5.16 14.52 -4.89
N ASP A 64 5.51 15.03 -6.08
CA ASP A 64 4.54 15.51 -7.08
C ASP A 64 4.01 14.41 -8.01
N ARG A 65 4.54 13.17 -7.91
CA ARG A 65 4.08 12.08 -8.75
C ARG A 65 2.84 11.42 -8.17
N PRO A 66 1.91 10.94 -9.01
CA PRO A 66 0.76 10.18 -8.53
C PRO A 66 1.21 8.85 -7.92
N PHE A 67 0.78 8.61 -6.68
CA PHE A 67 0.92 7.33 -5.98
C PHE A 67 -0.20 6.37 -6.39
N ILE A 68 -1.45 6.86 -6.41
CA ILE A 68 -2.63 6.08 -6.73
C ILE A 68 -3.66 6.93 -7.47
N TYR A 69 -4.45 6.29 -8.31
CA TYR A 69 -5.62 6.91 -8.94
C TYR A 69 -6.89 6.31 -8.34
N GLU A 70 -7.67 7.13 -7.64
CA GLU A 70 -9.00 6.74 -7.17
C GLU A 70 -10.08 7.20 -8.16
N LYS A 71 -11.09 6.33 -8.35
CA LYS A 71 -12.28 6.66 -9.11
C LYS A 71 -13.24 7.43 -8.20
N PHE A 72 -13.34 8.73 -8.39
CA PHE A 72 -14.16 9.59 -7.55
C PHE A 72 -15.66 9.39 -7.79
N ASN A 73 -16.09 9.48 -9.04
CA ASN A 73 -17.45 9.16 -9.48
C ASN A 73 -17.47 8.93 -11.00
N ARG A 74 -18.68 8.56 -11.55
CA ARG A 74 -18.81 8.32 -12.99
C ARG A 74 -18.56 9.55 -13.88
N LYS A 75 -18.73 10.77 -13.35
CA LYS A 75 -18.62 12.03 -14.12
C LYS A 75 -17.21 12.62 -14.04
N GLU A 76 -16.56 12.53 -12.90
CA GLU A 76 -15.24 13.15 -12.65
C GLU A 76 -14.05 12.26 -13.01
N GLY A 77 -14.30 10.97 -13.29
CA GLY A 77 -13.25 10.04 -13.69
C GLY A 77 -12.30 9.65 -12.55
N PHE A 78 -11.01 9.52 -12.86
CA PHE A 78 -9.97 9.17 -11.90
C PHE A 78 -9.24 10.42 -11.44
N LYS A 79 -9.05 10.55 -10.13
CA LYS A 79 -8.21 11.60 -9.52
C LYS A 79 -6.93 10.97 -8.98
N GLY A 80 -5.79 11.52 -9.36
CA GLY A 80 -4.49 11.13 -8.81
C GLY A 80 -4.27 11.71 -7.42
N ILE A 81 -3.79 10.88 -6.50
CA ILE A 81 -3.30 11.29 -5.19
C ILE A 81 -1.78 11.17 -5.27
N THR A 82 -1.05 12.22 -4.91
CA THR A 82 0.40 12.24 -5.02
C THR A 82 1.08 11.51 -3.85
N TYR A 83 2.36 11.18 -4.02
CA TYR A 83 3.19 10.64 -2.92
C TYR A 83 3.29 11.63 -1.76
N GLY A 84 3.40 12.94 -2.04
CA GLY A 84 3.43 13.98 -1.01
C GLY A 84 2.16 13.97 -0.16
N GLN A 85 0.98 13.97 -0.79
CA GLN A 85 -0.30 13.88 -0.10
C GLN A 85 -0.45 12.58 0.68
N PHE A 86 -0.02 11.45 0.10
CA PHE A 86 -0.01 10.17 0.79
C PHE A 86 0.89 10.20 2.03
N GLY A 87 2.06 10.84 1.92
CA GLY A 87 2.98 11.03 3.05
C GLY A 87 2.35 11.83 4.18
N GLU A 88 1.70 12.95 3.87
CA GLU A 88 0.99 13.79 4.84
C GLU A 88 -0.14 13.03 5.54
N ASP A 89 -0.99 12.33 4.79
CA ASP A 89 -2.11 11.58 5.34
C ASP A 89 -1.64 10.43 6.26
N VAL A 90 -0.56 9.72 5.88
CA VAL A 90 0.06 8.68 6.70
C VAL A 90 0.61 9.25 8.01
N MET A 91 1.27 10.41 7.96
CA MET A 91 1.82 11.07 9.15
C MET A 91 0.71 11.59 10.06
N ASN A 92 -0.32 12.23 9.52
CA ASN A 92 -1.44 12.78 10.28
C ASN A 92 -2.20 11.66 11.00
N LEU A 93 -2.58 10.60 10.28
CA LEU A 93 -3.23 9.43 10.90
C LEU A 93 -2.33 8.79 11.96
N GLY A 94 -1.04 8.64 11.66
CA GLY A 94 -0.07 8.07 12.59
C GLY A 94 0.08 8.88 13.88
N GLU A 95 0.06 10.20 13.77
CA GLU A 95 0.11 11.10 14.93
C GLU A 95 -1.17 11.01 15.77
N GLY A 96 -2.34 11.06 15.12
CA GLY A 96 -3.63 10.91 15.80
C GLY A 96 -3.73 9.59 16.56
N LEU A 97 -3.45 8.47 15.89
CA LEU A 97 -3.47 7.15 16.53
C LEU A 97 -2.50 7.05 17.70
N SER A 98 -1.29 7.60 17.56
CA SER A 98 -0.25 7.50 18.59
C SER A 98 -0.51 8.42 19.78
N LYS A 99 -0.84 9.70 19.53
CA LYS A 99 -0.94 10.74 20.56
C LYS A 99 -2.34 10.86 21.14
N ALA A 100 -3.36 11.04 20.27
CA ALA A 100 -4.72 11.26 20.71
C ALA A 100 -5.36 9.95 21.23
N PHE A 101 -5.20 8.87 20.48
CA PHE A 101 -5.80 7.57 20.82
C PHE A 101 -4.90 6.65 21.65
N LYS A 102 -3.64 7.03 21.86
CA LYS A 102 -2.65 6.28 22.67
C LYS A 102 -2.47 4.83 22.22
N LEU A 103 -2.46 4.62 20.90
CA LEU A 103 -2.33 3.30 20.28
C LEU A 103 -0.90 2.98 19.82
N LYS A 104 0.10 3.77 20.23
CA LYS A 104 1.50 3.52 19.88
C LYS A 104 1.97 2.17 20.45
N GLY A 105 2.53 1.34 19.58
CA GLY A 105 3.00 0.00 19.93
C GLY A 105 1.92 -1.07 19.99
N GLU A 106 0.65 -0.68 19.86
CA GLU A 106 -0.48 -1.61 19.93
C GLU A 106 -0.65 -2.37 18.58
N LYS A 107 -1.36 -3.49 18.66
CA LYS A 107 -1.80 -4.23 17.47
C LYS A 107 -3.10 -3.61 16.95
N ILE A 108 -3.11 -3.25 15.68
CA ILE A 108 -4.27 -2.62 15.04
C ILE A 108 -4.68 -3.46 13.84
N MET A 109 -5.89 -3.98 13.90
CA MET A 109 -6.48 -4.75 12.80
C MET A 109 -6.97 -3.82 11.70
N ILE A 110 -6.76 -4.21 10.44
CA ILE A 110 -7.24 -3.48 9.27
C ILE A 110 -8.06 -4.43 8.42
N ILE A 111 -9.36 -4.14 8.24
CA ILE A 111 -10.30 -4.98 7.49
C ILE A 111 -11.13 -4.16 6.50
N GLY A 112 -11.19 -4.59 5.27
CA GLY A 112 -12.00 -3.97 4.21
C GLY A 112 -11.37 -4.04 2.84
N GLU A 113 -11.98 -3.30 1.91
CA GLU A 113 -11.47 -3.17 0.55
C GLU A 113 -10.14 -2.41 0.56
N THR A 114 -9.24 -2.82 -0.33
CA THR A 114 -7.93 -2.19 -0.55
C THR A 114 -8.14 -0.85 -1.30
N THR A 115 -8.56 0.16 -0.55
CA THR A 115 -8.79 1.54 -1.00
C THR A 115 -7.69 2.46 -0.45
N TYR A 116 -7.68 3.73 -0.86
CA TYR A 116 -6.70 4.68 -0.39
C TYR A 116 -6.59 4.77 1.15
N PRO A 117 -7.69 4.91 1.93
CA PRO A 117 -7.61 4.90 3.40
C PRO A 117 -7.05 3.60 3.98
N TRP A 118 -7.22 2.48 3.29
CA TRP A 118 -6.60 1.21 3.68
C TRP A 118 -5.07 1.28 3.57
N TYR A 119 -4.55 1.85 2.46
CA TYR A 119 -3.10 2.06 2.29
C TYR A 119 -2.54 3.04 3.32
N VAL A 120 -3.25 4.15 3.57
CA VAL A 120 -2.87 5.13 4.61
C VAL A 120 -2.77 4.45 5.97
N SER A 121 -3.79 3.67 6.36
CA SER A 121 -3.82 2.94 7.63
C SER A 121 -2.66 1.95 7.75
N TYR A 122 -2.46 1.13 6.71
CA TYR A 122 -1.42 0.12 6.70
C TYR A 122 -0.02 0.74 6.80
N MET A 123 0.22 1.79 6.01
CA MET A 123 1.52 2.47 6.02
C MET A 123 1.79 3.21 7.32
N ALA A 124 0.78 3.83 7.95
CA ALA A 124 0.93 4.45 9.26
C ALA A 124 1.43 3.44 10.31
N MET A 125 0.89 2.22 10.30
CA MET A 125 1.38 1.14 11.18
C MET A 125 2.84 0.80 10.89
N LEU A 126 3.20 0.59 9.62
CA LEU A 126 4.56 0.23 9.21
C LEU A 126 5.58 1.36 9.48
N CYS A 127 5.12 2.61 9.49
CA CYS A 127 5.96 3.79 9.83
C CYS A 127 6.13 4.01 11.34
N GLY A 128 5.64 3.11 12.18
CA GLY A 128 6.00 3.05 13.61
C GLY A 128 4.88 3.41 14.58
N VAL A 129 3.61 3.41 14.14
CA VAL A 129 2.48 3.52 15.07
C VAL A 129 2.36 2.25 15.90
N GLY A 130 2.38 1.07 15.24
CA GLY A 130 2.19 -0.20 15.95
C GLY A 130 2.35 -1.40 15.03
N VAL A 131 1.69 -2.50 15.37
CA VAL A 131 1.70 -3.73 14.58
C VAL A 131 0.43 -3.81 13.73
N ALA A 132 0.61 -3.80 12.42
CA ALA A 132 -0.49 -4.01 11.49
C ALA A 132 -0.96 -5.47 11.50
N VAL A 133 -2.27 -5.68 11.61
CA VAL A 133 -2.94 -6.99 11.48
C VAL A 133 -3.92 -6.93 10.29
N PRO A 134 -3.41 -6.99 9.05
CA PRO A 134 -4.27 -6.99 7.88
C PRO A 134 -5.09 -8.27 7.84
N THR A 135 -6.40 -8.13 7.61
CA THR A 135 -7.37 -9.20 7.76
C THR A 135 -8.21 -9.35 6.51
N ASP A 136 -8.47 -10.59 6.11
CA ASP A 136 -9.34 -10.88 4.98
C ASP A 136 -10.74 -10.33 5.23
N LYS A 137 -11.23 -9.54 4.28
CA LYS A 137 -12.55 -8.93 4.34
C LYS A 137 -13.70 -9.95 4.19
N GLU A 138 -13.43 -11.13 3.67
CA GLU A 138 -14.48 -12.16 3.45
C GLU A 138 -14.69 -13.08 4.67
N LEU A 139 -13.97 -12.84 5.78
CA LEU A 139 -14.16 -13.63 7.00
C LEU A 139 -15.59 -13.50 7.55
N PRO A 140 -16.22 -14.62 7.92
CA PRO A 140 -17.51 -14.61 8.60
C PRO A 140 -17.38 -14.05 10.03
N ASP A 141 -18.52 -13.62 10.61
CA ASP A 141 -18.57 -12.92 11.89
C ASP A 141 -17.87 -13.69 13.02
N ASN A 142 -18.06 -15.01 13.12
CA ASN A 142 -17.45 -15.86 14.14
C ASN A 142 -15.93 -15.99 14.01
N GLU A 143 -15.44 -16.09 12.79
CA GLU A 143 -14.00 -16.18 12.52
C GLU A 143 -13.32 -14.84 12.76
N LEU A 144 -13.95 -13.74 12.34
CA LEU A 144 -13.46 -12.40 12.62
C LEU A 144 -13.39 -12.14 14.14
N GLU A 145 -14.45 -12.50 14.90
CA GLU A 145 -14.46 -12.38 16.36
C GLU A 145 -13.30 -13.16 17.01
N ASN A 146 -13.10 -14.41 16.57
CA ASN A 146 -12.01 -15.25 17.07
C ASN A 146 -10.64 -14.66 16.72
N LEU A 147 -10.47 -14.13 15.51
CA LEU A 147 -9.22 -13.52 15.09
C LEU A 147 -8.91 -12.25 15.89
N VAL A 148 -9.91 -11.39 16.13
CA VAL A 148 -9.76 -10.20 16.97
C VAL A 148 -9.28 -10.58 18.38
N LYS A 149 -9.89 -11.58 18.99
CA LYS A 149 -9.50 -12.05 20.33
C LYS A 149 -8.09 -12.65 20.36
N ARG A 150 -7.76 -13.47 19.35
CA ARG A 150 -6.44 -14.12 19.26
C ARG A 150 -5.30 -13.17 18.92
N SER A 151 -5.58 -12.15 18.11
CA SER A 151 -4.58 -11.12 17.77
C SER A 151 -4.31 -10.16 18.91
N ASP A 152 -5.22 -10.07 19.88
CA ASP A 152 -5.17 -9.08 20.96
C ASP A 152 -5.10 -7.64 20.38
N ALA A 153 -5.92 -7.39 19.36
CA ALA A 153 -5.96 -6.10 18.67
C ALA A 153 -6.60 -5.04 19.58
N ALA A 154 -5.88 -3.94 19.80
CA ALA A 154 -6.36 -2.81 20.59
C ALA A 154 -7.33 -1.90 19.83
N ALA A 155 -7.24 -1.90 18.49
CA ALA A 155 -8.17 -1.18 17.62
C ALA A 155 -8.43 -1.92 16.32
N ILE A 156 -9.55 -1.61 15.68
CA ILE A 156 -9.92 -2.13 14.35
C ILE A 156 -10.23 -0.95 13.45
N ILE A 157 -9.46 -0.79 12.36
CA ILE A 157 -9.76 0.15 11.27
C ILE A 157 -10.52 -0.64 10.21
N TYR A 158 -11.72 -0.18 9.82
CA TYR A 158 -12.59 -0.94 8.93
C TYR A 158 -13.22 -0.09 7.84
N SER A 159 -13.49 -0.71 6.67
CA SER A 159 -14.20 -0.04 5.59
C SER A 159 -15.70 0.13 5.92
N PRO A 160 -16.38 1.14 5.36
CA PRO A 160 -17.82 1.35 5.59
C PRO A 160 -18.69 0.12 5.30
N LYS A 161 -18.29 -0.73 4.35
CA LYS A 161 -19.02 -1.97 4.03
C LYS A 161 -18.96 -3.01 5.15
N LYS A 162 -18.01 -2.91 6.07
CA LYS A 162 -17.88 -3.81 7.22
C LYS A 162 -18.56 -3.31 8.48
N LYS A 163 -19.20 -2.13 8.43
CA LYS A 163 -19.84 -1.48 9.57
C LYS A 163 -20.78 -2.39 10.34
N ASP A 164 -21.70 -3.07 9.65
CA ASP A 164 -22.68 -3.95 10.32
C ASP A 164 -22.02 -5.17 10.94
N GLN A 165 -21.04 -5.76 10.28
CA GLN A 165 -20.24 -6.87 10.79
C GLN A 165 -19.48 -6.46 12.06
N ILE A 166 -18.82 -5.31 12.03
CA ILE A 166 -18.06 -4.78 13.18
C ILE A 166 -18.99 -4.48 14.34
N LYS A 167 -20.16 -3.86 14.11
CA LYS A 167 -21.14 -3.60 15.18
C LYS A 167 -21.62 -4.88 15.88
N LYS A 168 -21.83 -5.98 15.13
CA LYS A 168 -22.25 -7.28 15.67
C LYS A 168 -21.20 -7.88 16.63
N ILE A 169 -19.91 -7.76 16.28
CA ILE A 169 -18.84 -8.36 17.09
C ILE A 169 -18.31 -7.44 18.20
N ALA A 170 -18.58 -6.12 18.11
CA ALA A 170 -17.99 -5.13 19.02
C ALA A 170 -18.23 -5.45 20.51
N ASN A 171 -19.46 -5.86 20.87
CA ASN A 171 -19.79 -6.22 22.25
C ASN A 171 -19.10 -7.50 22.74
N LYS A 172 -18.68 -8.35 21.81
CA LYS A 172 -17.99 -9.61 22.11
C LYS A 172 -16.46 -9.47 22.18
N CYS A 173 -15.96 -8.28 21.81
CA CYS A 173 -14.55 -7.94 21.80
C CYS A 173 -14.26 -6.76 22.74
N PRO A 174 -14.36 -6.95 24.09
CA PRO A 174 -14.19 -5.87 25.05
C PRO A 174 -12.76 -5.31 25.10
N GLY A 175 -11.75 -6.07 24.66
CA GLY A 175 -10.36 -5.62 24.60
C GLY A 175 -10.08 -4.59 23.53
N VAL A 176 -10.94 -4.46 22.52
CA VAL A 176 -10.81 -3.45 21.48
C VAL A 176 -11.21 -2.08 22.03
N LYS A 177 -10.26 -1.15 22.06
CA LYS A 177 -10.47 0.22 22.57
C LYS A 177 -11.24 1.08 21.57
N TYR A 178 -10.95 0.95 20.28
CA TYR A 178 -11.55 1.77 19.22
C TYR A 178 -11.89 0.97 17.97
N PHE A 179 -13.02 1.33 17.37
CA PHE A 179 -13.48 0.87 16.05
C PHE A 179 -13.51 2.08 15.13
N ILE A 180 -12.55 2.15 14.18
CA ILE A 180 -12.28 3.33 13.35
C ILE A 180 -12.83 3.08 11.95
N GLU A 181 -13.84 3.84 11.54
CA GLU A 181 -14.48 3.73 10.24
C GLU A 181 -13.74 4.57 9.19
N MET A 182 -13.20 3.93 8.13
CA MET A 182 -12.59 4.62 7.00
C MET A 182 -13.60 5.54 6.30
N LYS A 183 -13.13 6.66 5.71
CA LYS A 183 -13.96 7.62 4.96
C LYS A 183 -15.14 8.16 5.79
N SER A 184 -14.93 8.44 7.03
CA SER A 184 -15.96 8.92 7.94
C SER A 184 -15.40 10.00 8.86
N ASP A 185 -16.16 11.09 9.00
CA ASP A 185 -15.85 12.26 9.82
C ASP A 185 -16.60 12.29 11.17
N HIS A 186 -17.35 11.21 11.48
CA HIS A 186 -18.12 11.19 12.71
C HIS A 186 -17.22 11.21 13.95
N LYS A 187 -17.64 12.01 14.94
CA LYS A 187 -16.95 12.12 16.22
C LYS A 187 -17.08 10.83 17.04
N ILE A 188 -16.32 10.73 18.11
CA ILE A 188 -16.34 9.58 19.01
C ILE A 188 -17.74 9.36 19.58
N ASP A 189 -18.25 8.14 19.39
CA ASP A 189 -19.46 7.63 19.99
C ASP A 189 -19.14 6.30 20.69
N GLY A 190 -18.95 6.33 22.00
CA GLY A 190 -18.42 5.20 22.75
C GLY A 190 -17.03 4.79 22.25
N ARG A 191 -16.94 3.61 21.60
CA ARG A 191 -15.70 3.09 21.00
C ARG A 191 -15.62 3.29 19.48
N PHE A 192 -16.66 3.87 18.88
CA PHE A 192 -16.71 4.09 17.43
C PHE A 192 -16.27 5.51 17.09
N VAL A 193 -15.47 5.63 16.02
CA VAL A 193 -14.93 6.92 15.56
C VAL A 193 -14.72 6.89 14.06
N GLY A 194 -14.89 8.02 13.40
CA GLY A 194 -14.53 8.19 11.98
C GLY A 194 -13.03 8.43 11.82
N MET A 195 -12.45 7.88 10.75
CA MET A 195 -11.01 8.01 10.46
C MET A 195 -10.59 9.46 10.24
N ASP A 196 -11.45 10.28 9.63
CA ASP A 196 -11.17 11.70 9.35
C ASP A 196 -11.21 12.56 10.64
N PHE A 197 -11.60 11.97 11.77
CA PHE A 197 -11.57 12.60 13.09
C PHE A 197 -10.30 12.24 13.89
N VAL A 198 -9.59 11.19 13.50
CA VAL A 198 -8.36 10.72 14.15
C VAL A 198 -7.18 11.61 13.81
#